data_54b8c8604bf78917a4757af591c8a07c
#
_entry.id   54b8c8604bf78917a4757af591c8a07c
#
_cell.length_a   1.000
_cell.length_b   1.000
_cell.length_c   1.000
_cell.angle_alpha   90.00
_cell.angle_beta   90.00
_cell.angle_gamma   90.00
#
_symmetry.space_group_name_H-M   'P 1'
#
loop_
_entity.id
_entity.type
_entity.pdbx_description
1 polymer ?
#
loop_
_entity_poly.entity_id
_entity_poly.type
_entity_poly.pdbx_seq_one_letter_code
_entity_poly.pdbx_strand_id
1 'polypeptide(L)'
;MNDIQPITLPGIDPRRPLVIAGPCSAETEEQVLDTARSLAAEGIRICRAGLWKPRTKPGGFEGVGEAGIAWLQRVKRETGMYTSTEVATREHVATALKGGVDLLWIGARTAANPFAMQEIADALRGTDVPVLVKNPVSPDLELWIGAIERIYNAGIRRIGAIHRGFTSIDKSLYRNHPMWSIPIELHRRLPRLQIFCD
;
A
#
# COMPACT_ATOMS: atom_id res chain seq x y z
N MET A 1 7.68 4.29 18.58
CA MET A 1 7.81 3.44 17.36
C MET A 1 9.27 3.03 17.09
N ASN A 2 9.99 2.69 18.17
CA ASN A 2 11.45 2.42 18.12
C ASN A 2 11.81 1.00 17.61
N ASP A 3 10.83 0.11 17.46
CA ASP A 3 10.98 -1.28 17.04
C ASP A 3 10.32 -1.57 15.67
N ILE A 4 10.08 -0.52 14.87
CA ILE A 4 9.69 -0.68 13.46
C ILE A 4 10.78 -1.48 12.75
N GLN A 5 10.37 -2.48 11.98
CA GLN A 5 11.22 -3.37 11.22
C GLN A 5 11.14 -3.05 9.72
N PRO A 6 12.22 -3.20 8.99
CA PRO A 6 12.18 -3.06 7.54
C PRO A 6 11.26 -4.11 6.92
N ILE A 7 10.59 -3.73 5.84
CA ILE A 7 9.82 -4.66 5.03
C ILE A 7 10.82 -5.48 4.20
N THR A 8 11.08 -6.68 4.67
CA THR A 8 11.90 -7.67 3.99
C THR A 8 11.04 -8.87 3.62
N LEU A 9 11.26 -9.41 2.44
CA LEU A 9 10.56 -10.60 1.95
C LEU A 9 11.61 -11.62 1.48
N PRO A 10 11.44 -12.92 1.78
CA PRO A 10 12.39 -13.95 1.38
C PRO A 10 12.71 -13.91 -0.12
N GLY A 11 14.00 -14.03 -0.46
CA GLY A 11 14.46 -14.02 -1.86
C GLY A 11 14.55 -12.63 -2.51
N ILE A 12 14.35 -11.55 -1.76
CA ILE A 12 14.59 -10.17 -2.21
C ILE A 12 15.87 -9.65 -1.56
N ASP A 13 16.82 -9.17 -2.36
CA ASP A 13 18.08 -8.60 -1.86
C ASP A 13 17.80 -7.28 -1.10
N PRO A 14 18.04 -7.20 0.21
CA PRO A 14 17.75 -6.01 1.00
C PRO A 14 18.70 -4.82 0.70
N ARG A 15 19.77 -5.05 -0.07
CA ARG A 15 20.72 -4.00 -0.49
C ARG A 15 20.23 -3.21 -1.71
N ARG A 16 19.19 -3.69 -2.38
CA ARG A 16 18.57 -3.04 -3.54
C ARG A 16 17.28 -2.34 -3.13
N PRO A 17 16.88 -1.28 -3.87
CA PRO A 17 15.55 -0.70 -3.69
C PRO A 17 14.46 -1.76 -3.85
N LEU A 18 13.51 -1.79 -2.92
CA LEU A 18 12.36 -2.67 -3.01
C LEU A 18 11.39 -2.12 -4.06
N VAL A 19 11.21 -2.84 -5.15
CA VAL A 19 10.31 -2.44 -6.24
C VAL A 19 8.99 -3.19 -6.12
N ILE A 20 7.90 -2.42 -6.09
CA ILE A 20 6.52 -2.90 -6.09
C ILE A 20 5.85 -2.36 -7.34
N ALA A 21 5.58 -3.22 -8.32
CA ALA A 21 5.07 -2.80 -9.62
C ALA A 21 3.80 -3.56 -10.00
N GLY A 22 2.99 -2.98 -10.89
CA GLY A 22 1.76 -3.58 -11.37
C GLY A 22 0.66 -2.56 -11.62
N PRO A 23 -0.53 -2.99 -12.06
CA PRO A 23 -1.59 -2.10 -12.43
C PRO A 23 -2.12 -1.31 -11.23
N CYS A 24 -2.47 -0.04 -11.46
CA CYS A 24 -3.12 0.79 -10.44
C CYS A 24 -4.47 0.18 -10.03
N SER A 25 -5.19 -0.39 -11.00
CA SER A 25 -6.49 -1.04 -10.83
C SER A 25 -6.45 -2.39 -11.53
N ALA A 26 -6.88 -3.44 -10.85
CA ALA A 26 -7.17 -4.72 -11.48
C ALA A 26 -8.51 -4.58 -12.21
N GLU A 27 -8.50 -4.68 -13.54
CA GLU A 27 -9.70 -4.51 -14.36
C GLU A 27 -10.14 -5.83 -14.99
N THR A 28 -9.19 -6.62 -15.46
CA THR A 28 -9.42 -7.98 -15.97
C THR A 28 -8.35 -8.93 -15.45
N GLU A 29 -8.67 -10.23 -15.42
CA GLU A 29 -7.70 -11.25 -15.04
C GLU A 29 -6.51 -11.28 -16.00
N GLU A 30 -6.77 -11.18 -17.30
CA GLU A 30 -5.75 -11.17 -18.35
C GLU A 30 -4.76 -10.00 -18.14
N GLN A 31 -5.26 -8.78 -17.93
CA GLN A 31 -4.42 -7.61 -17.65
C GLN A 31 -3.49 -7.86 -16.46
N VAL A 32 -4.02 -8.39 -15.37
CA VAL A 32 -3.24 -8.63 -14.14
C VAL A 32 -2.15 -9.68 -14.37
N LEU A 33 -2.51 -10.79 -15.02
CA LEU A 33 -1.57 -11.90 -15.25
C LEU A 33 -0.49 -11.54 -16.26
N ASP A 34 -0.83 -10.90 -17.36
CA ASP A 34 0.15 -10.53 -18.40
C ASP A 34 1.11 -9.47 -17.88
N THR A 35 0.59 -8.50 -17.10
CA THR A 35 1.46 -7.55 -16.39
C THR A 35 2.39 -8.28 -15.42
N ALA A 36 1.88 -9.20 -14.61
CA ALA A 36 2.69 -9.92 -13.63
C ALA A 36 3.77 -10.79 -14.29
N ARG A 37 3.45 -11.50 -15.38
CA ARG A 37 4.41 -12.30 -16.14
C ARG A 37 5.53 -11.44 -16.72
N SER A 38 5.20 -10.29 -17.32
CA SER A 38 6.17 -9.34 -17.86
C SER A 38 7.08 -8.80 -16.76
N LEU A 39 6.53 -8.40 -15.62
CA LEU A 39 7.29 -7.92 -14.47
C LEU A 39 8.21 -9.00 -13.87
N ALA A 40 7.74 -10.24 -13.79
CA ALA A 40 8.53 -11.36 -13.30
C ALA A 40 9.71 -11.66 -14.22
N ALA A 41 9.54 -11.56 -15.55
CA ALA A 41 10.61 -11.71 -16.54
C ALA A 41 11.71 -10.65 -16.37
N GLU A 42 11.36 -9.43 -15.93
CA GLU A 42 12.29 -8.36 -15.60
C GLU A 42 12.88 -8.46 -14.17
N GLY A 43 12.61 -9.56 -13.48
CA GLY A 43 13.14 -9.80 -12.13
C GLY A 43 12.41 -9.06 -11.00
N ILE A 44 11.29 -8.43 -11.26
CA ILE A 44 10.44 -7.83 -10.21
C ILE A 44 9.79 -8.94 -9.38
N ARG A 45 9.80 -8.79 -8.07
CA ARG A 45 9.38 -9.83 -7.13
C ARG A 45 8.07 -9.54 -6.41
N ILE A 46 7.55 -8.32 -6.50
CA ILE A 46 6.29 -7.93 -5.87
C ILE A 46 5.36 -7.34 -6.92
N CYS A 47 4.23 -8.01 -7.14
CA CYS A 47 3.14 -7.53 -7.99
C CYS A 47 2.09 -6.82 -7.15
N ARG A 48 1.76 -5.58 -7.53
CA ARG A 48 0.61 -4.86 -6.96
C ARG A 48 -0.57 -4.86 -7.92
N ALA A 49 -1.79 -4.97 -7.39
CA ALA A 49 -3.01 -4.66 -8.14
C ALA A 49 -4.09 -4.16 -7.18
N GLY A 50 -4.65 -2.99 -7.45
CA GLY A 50 -5.72 -2.44 -6.62
C GLY A 50 -7.05 -3.12 -6.93
N LEU A 51 -7.57 -3.89 -5.98
CA LEU A 51 -8.84 -4.61 -6.12
C LEU A 51 -10.05 -3.74 -5.80
N TRP A 52 -9.88 -2.81 -4.88
CA TRP A 52 -10.89 -1.83 -4.46
C TRP A 52 -10.38 -0.42 -4.75
N LYS A 53 -11.22 0.41 -5.35
CA LYS A 53 -10.83 1.75 -5.83
C LYS A 53 -11.79 2.81 -5.30
N PRO A 54 -11.39 3.59 -4.28
CA PRO A 54 -12.18 4.72 -3.84
C PRO A 54 -12.21 5.80 -4.95
N ARG A 55 -13.37 6.03 -5.55
CA ARG A 55 -13.54 7.04 -6.58
C ARG A 55 -14.05 8.35 -6.00
N THR A 56 -13.64 9.47 -6.60
CA THR A 56 -14.10 10.79 -6.18
C THR A 56 -15.57 11.03 -6.59
N LYS A 57 -15.98 10.44 -7.71
CA LYS A 57 -17.35 10.53 -8.21
C LYS A 57 -17.97 9.13 -8.22
N PRO A 58 -19.24 8.98 -7.81
CA PRO A 58 -19.96 7.72 -7.94
C PRO A 58 -20.16 7.34 -9.42
N GLY A 59 -20.39 6.05 -9.67
CA GLY A 59 -20.64 5.53 -11.02
C GLY A 59 -19.39 5.25 -11.86
N GLY A 60 -18.18 5.47 -11.32
CA GLY A 60 -16.94 5.00 -11.94
C GLY A 60 -16.64 3.54 -11.57
N PHE A 61 -15.64 2.94 -12.21
CA PHE A 61 -15.18 1.61 -11.87
C PHE A 61 -14.54 1.61 -10.46
N GLU A 62 -15.17 0.94 -9.51
CA GLU A 62 -14.76 0.91 -8.09
C GLU A 62 -13.87 -0.29 -7.73
N GLY A 63 -13.42 -1.03 -8.74
CA GLY A 63 -12.60 -2.22 -8.61
C GLY A 63 -13.41 -3.50 -8.80
N VAL A 64 -12.69 -4.60 -8.94
CA VAL A 64 -13.30 -5.95 -9.09
C VAL A 64 -13.62 -6.58 -7.74
N GLY A 65 -13.15 -5.98 -6.65
CA GLY A 65 -13.41 -6.47 -5.31
C GLY A 65 -12.80 -7.85 -5.03
N GLU A 66 -13.51 -8.64 -4.26
CA GLU A 66 -13.08 -9.97 -3.81
C GLU A 66 -12.76 -10.92 -4.96
N ALA A 67 -13.42 -10.80 -6.11
CA ALA A 67 -13.15 -11.66 -7.28
C ALA A 67 -11.68 -11.58 -7.73
N GLY A 68 -11.05 -10.42 -7.58
CA GLY A 68 -9.63 -10.23 -7.93
C GLY A 68 -8.64 -10.95 -7.01
N ILE A 69 -9.08 -11.47 -5.86
CA ILE A 69 -8.23 -12.29 -4.98
C ILE A 69 -7.78 -13.57 -5.71
N ALA A 70 -8.66 -14.21 -6.44
CA ALA A 70 -8.31 -15.40 -7.22
C ALA A 70 -7.23 -15.10 -8.28
N TRP A 71 -7.26 -13.90 -8.86
CA TRP A 71 -6.24 -13.44 -9.82
C TRP A 71 -4.87 -13.24 -9.15
N LEU A 72 -4.83 -12.63 -7.97
CA LEU A 72 -3.58 -12.49 -7.20
C LEU A 72 -3.02 -13.85 -6.77
N GLN A 73 -3.87 -14.77 -6.36
CA GLN A 73 -3.44 -16.15 -6.06
C GLN A 73 -2.85 -16.84 -7.30
N ARG A 74 -3.43 -16.59 -8.47
CA ARG A 74 -2.93 -17.10 -9.74
C ARG A 74 -1.59 -16.47 -10.10
N VAL A 75 -1.41 -15.17 -9.89
CA VAL A 75 -0.10 -14.50 -10.04
C VAL A 75 0.97 -15.21 -9.21
N LYS A 76 0.69 -15.49 -7.93
CA LYS A 76 1.64 -16.21 -7.05
C LYS A 76 2.01 -17.58 -7.61
N ARG A 77 1.02 -18.36 -8.03
CA ARG A 77 1.25 -19.72 -8.57
C ARG A 77 2.06 -19.72 -9.86
N GLU A 78 1.79 -18.79 -10.77
CA GLU A 78 2.41 -18.76 -12.10
C GLU A 78 3.78 -18.10 -12.12
N THR A 79 4.00 -17.08 -11.28
CA THR A 79 5.21 -16.24 -11.33
C THR A 79 6.12 -16.36 -10.12
N GLY A 80 5.62 -16.91 -9.02
CA GLY A 80 6.33 -16.91 -7.74
C GLY A 80 6.49 -15.53 -7.11
N MET A 81 5.80 -14.49 -7.63
CA MET A 81 5.84 -13.15 -7.06
C MET A 81 5.03 -13.07 -5.78
N TYR A 82 5.45 -12.20 -4.88
CA TYR A 82 4.60 -11.70 -3.79
C TYR A 82 3.50 -10.81 -4.35
N THR A 83 2.37 -10.75 -3.66
CA THR A 83 1.21 -9.96 -4.10
C THR A 83 0.88 -8.87 -3.12
N SER A 84 0.36 -7.76 -3.63
CA SER A 84 -0.06 -6.62 -2.83
C SER A 84 -1.36 -6.02 -3.35
N THR A 85 -2.19 -5.52 -2.44
CA THR A 85 -3.43 -4.80 -2.78
C THR A 85 -3.74 -3.67 -1.82
N GLU A 86 -4.58 -2.72 -2.26
CA GLU A 86 -5.13 -1.65 -1.42
C GLU A 86 -6.21 -2.19 -0.49
N VAL A 87 -6.23 -1.72 0.75
CA VAL A 87 -7.32 -1.97 1.70
C VAL A 87 -7.83 -0.64 2.25
N ALA A 88 -9.14 -0.54 2.49
CA ALA A 88 -9.80 0.66 2.97
C ALA A 88 -10.83 0.40 4.07
N THR A 89 -11.19 -0.86 4.31
CA THR A 89 -12.15 -1.29 5.34
C THR A 89 -11.65 -2.55 6.04
N ARG A 90 -12.30 -2.92 7.14
CA ARG A 90 -12.08 -4.17 7.86
C ARG A 90 -12.30 -5.40 6.96
N GLU A 91 -13.34 -5.38 6.14
CA GLU A 91 -13.70 -6.47 5.23
C GLU A 91 -12.62 -6.67 4.16
N HIS A 92 -12.06 -5.56 3.62
CA HIS A 92 -10.95 -5.64 2.67
C HIS A 92 -9.72 -6.30 3.31
N VAL A 93 -9.39 -5.96 4.56
CA VAL A 93 -8.29 -6.59 5.29
C VAL A 93 -8.55 -8.09 5.46
N ALA A 94 -9.73 -8.46 5.97
CA ALA A 94 -10.09 -9.86 6.20
C ALA A 94 -10.04 -10.69 4.90
N THR A 95 -10.60 -10.16 3.82
CA THR A 95 -10.62 -10.81 2.50
C THR A 95 -9.20 -10.97 1.93
N ALA A 96 -8.37 -9.93 2.00
CA ALA A 96 -6.99 -9.97 1.51
C ALA A 96 -6.14 -10.97 2.31
N LEU A 97 -6.25 -10.98 3.64
CA LEU A 97 -5.53 -11.92 4.50
C LEU A 97 -5.96 -13.37 4.26
N LYS A 98 -7.27 -13.62 4.19
CA LYS A 98 -7.82 -14.95 3.85
C LYS A 98 -7.36 -15.42 2.48
N GLY A 99 -7.23 -14.49 1.53
CA GLY A 99 -6.72 -14.74 0.18
C GLY A 99 -5.21 -14.94 0.08
N GLY A 100 -4.47 -14.77 1.18
CA GLY A 100 -3.02 -14.95 1.21
C GLY A 100 -2.25 -13.84 0.50
N VAL A 101 -2.77 -12.61 0.48
CA VAL A 101 -2.04 -11.43 0.00
C VAL A 101 -0.86 -11.14 0.94
N ASP A 102 0.32 -10.87 0.40
CA ASP A 102 1.57 -10.82 1.16
C ASP A 102 1.90 -9.43 1.72
N LEU A 103 1.33 -8.37 1.14
CA LEU A 103 1.60 -6.98 1.51
C LEU A 103 0.34 -6.15 1.28
N LEU A 104 -0.01 -5.32 2.25
CA LEU A 104 -1.17 -4.44 2.13
C LEU A 104 -0.73 -2.98 2.03
N TRP A 105 -1.46 -2.16 1.26
CA TRP A 105 -1.29 -0.72 1.37
C TRP A 105 -2.62 -0.01 1.65
N ILE A 106 -2.50 1.10 2.38
CA ILE A 106 -3.63 1.97 2.72
C ILE A 106 -3.54 3.22 1.87
N GLY A 107 -4.61 3.53 1.16
CA GLY A 107 -4.68 4.65 0.23
C GLY A 107 -4.72 6.01 0.93
N ALA A 108 -4.34 7.07 0.21
CA ALA A 108 -4.22 8.42 0.74
C ALA A 108 -5.54 9.00 1.30
N ARG A 109 -6.69 8.65 0.72
CA ARG A 109 -8.01 9.08 1.22
C ARG A 109 -8.38 8.37 2.51
N THR A 110 -8.05 7.10 2.61
CA THR A 110 -8.26 6.28 3.82
C THR A 110 -7.32 6.73 4.94
N ALA A 111 -6.04 6.97 4.63
CA ALA A 111 -5.05 7.46 5.59
C ALA A 111 -5.41 8.83 6.19
N ALA A 112 -6.22 9.64 5.48
CA ALA A 112 -6.73 10.92 5.96
C ALA A 112 -7.91 10.79 6.94
N ASN A 113 -8.44 9.57 7.16
CA ASN A 113 -9.60 9.34 8.03
C ASN A 113 -9.20 8.51 9.25
N PRO A 114 -9.11 9.13 10.46
CA PRO A 114 -8.72 8.42 11.68
C PRO A 114 -9.64 7.26 12.08
N PHE A 115 -10.93 7.32 11.78
CA PHE A 115 -11.88 6.23 12.08
C PHE A 115 -11.62 5.02 11.18
N ALA A 116 -11.46 5.24 9.87
CA ALA A 116 -11.13 4.17 8.93
C ALA A 116 -9.76 3.56 9.26
N MET A 117 -8.77 4.38 9.62
CA MET A 117 -7.46 3.90 10.06
C MET A 117 -7.53 3.05 11.31
N GLN A 118 -8.39 3.42 12.28
CA GLN A 118 -8.58 2.63 13.50
C GLN A 118 -9.25 1.29 13.19
N GLU A 119 -10.28 1.29 12.34
CA GLU A 119 -10.97 0.08 11.92
C GLU A 119 -10.02 -0.92 11.22
N ILE A 120 -9.17 -0.41 10.32
CA ILE A 120 -8.13 -1.22 9.65
C ILE A 120 -7.10 -1.74 10.66
N ALA A 121 -6.64 -0.88 11.58
CA ALA A 121 -5.70 -1.25 12.61
C ALA A 121 -6.25 -2.39 13.48
N ASP A 122 -7.51 -2.31 13.89
CA ASP A 122 -8.16 -3.34 14.70
C ASP A 122 -8.30 -4.67 13.93
N ALA A 123 -8.57 -4.61 12.61
CA ALA A 123 -8.62 -5.79 11.76
C ALA A 123 -7.26 -6.47 11.54
N LEU A 124 -6.16 -5.73 11.70
CA LEU A 124 -4.79 -6.22 11.55
C LEU A 124 -4.23 -6.85 12.83
N ARG A 125 -4.89 -6.71 13.99
CA ARG A 125 -4.39 -7.26 15.27
C ARG A 125 -4.13 -8.76 15.17
N GLY A 126 -2.96 -9.17 15.70
CA GLY A 126 -2.55 -10.57 15.71
C GLY A 126 -2.02 -11.09 14.37
N THR A 127 -1.87 -10.23 13.37
CA THR A 127 -1.23 -10.58 12.09
C THR A 127 0.20 -10.04 12.01
N ASP A 128 1.00 -10.59 11.09
CA ASP A 128 2.35 -10.12 10.80
C ASP A 128 2.49 -9.70 9.32
N VAL A 129 1.38 -9.28 8.69
CA VAL A 129 1.42 -8.80 7.32
C VAL A 129 2.11 -7.43 7.25
N PRO A 130 3.05 -7.20 6.31
CA PRO A 130 3.61 -5.87 6.10
C PRO A 130 2.53 -4.89 5.61
N VAL A 131 2.58 -3.64 6.10
CA VAL A 131 1.61 -2.61 5.74
C VAL A 131 2.31 -1.33 5.29
N LEU A 132 1.91 -0.82 4.15
CA LEU A 132 2.34 0.47 3.62
C LEU A 132 1.23 1.51 3.81
N VAL A 133 1.58 2.67 4.33
CA VAL A 133 0.62 3.76 4.57
C VAL A 133 0.97 4.93 3.65
N LYS A 134 0.10 5.24 2.68
CA LYS A 134 0.27 6.43 1.84
C LYS A 134 0.09 7.70 2.67
N ASN A 135 0.82 8.76 2.31
CA ASN A 135 0.54 10.07 2.90
C ASN A 135 -0.92 10.47 2.65
N PRO A 136 -1.57 11.21 3.58
CA PRO A 136 -2.88 11.77 3.36
C PRO A 136 -2.87 12.72 2.16
N VAL A 137 -4.05 13.01 1.60
CA VAL A 137 -4.17 13.92 0.45
C VAL A 137 -3.73 15.34 0.78
N SER A 138 -4.01 15.82 2.00
CA SER A 138 -3.55 17.11 2.53
C SER A 138 -2.10 17.02 3.01
N PRO A 139 -1.33 18.12 2.95
CA PRO A 139 0.05 18.17 3.43
C PRO A 139 0.10 18.27 4.98
N ASP A 140 -0.34 17.22 5.65
CA ASP A 140 -0.44 17.13 7.11
C ASP A 140 0.44 15.97 7.62
N LEU A 141 1.60 16.32 8.17
CA LEU A 141 2.56 15.36 8.69
C LEU A 141 2.03 14.63 9.94
N GLU A 142 1.36 15.35 10.85
CA GLU A 142 0.86 14.77 12.09
C GLU A 142 -0.25 13.74 11.80
N LEU A 143 -1.10 14.04 10.83
CA LEU A 143 -2.12 13.09 10.37
C LEU A 143 -1.48 11.82 9.77
N TRP A 144 -0.37 11.97 9.02
CA TRP A 144 0.34 10.82 8.46
C TRP A 144 1.02 9.98 9.56
N ILE A 145 1.69 10.63 10.51
CA ILE A 145 2.29 9.96 11.66
C ILE A 145 1.21 9.25 12.48
N GLY A 146 0.08 9.91 12.76
CA GLY A 146 -1.03 9.31 13.50
C GLY A 146 -1.64 8.09 12.79
N ALA A 147 -1.71 8.09 11.46
CA ALA A 147 -2.14 6.93 10.69
C ALA A 147 -1.16 5.74 10.85
N ILE A 148 0.16 6.00 10.76
CA ILE A 148 1.21 5.00 10.96
C ILE A 148 1.18 4.47 12.40
N GLU A 149 1.02 5.36 13.38
CA GLU A 149 0.98 5.00 14.79
C GLU A 149 -0.18 4.05 15.15
N ARG A 150 -1.36 4.24 14.53
CA ARG A 150 -2.49 3.31 14.72
C ARG A 150 -2.14 1.90 14.27
N ILE A 151 -1.49 1.75 13.11
CA ILE A 151 -1.03 0.45 12.60
C ILE A 151 0.03 -0.15 13.53
N TYR A 152 0.97 0.67 14.00
CA TYR A 152 1.99 0.24 14.97
C TYR A 152 1.37 -0.23 16.29
N ASN A 153 0.40 0.50 16.84
CA ASN A 153 -0.30 0.17 18.09
C ASN A 153 -1.19 -1.08 17.96
N ALA A 154 -1.58 -1.45 16.74
CA ALA A 154 -2.25 -2.73 16.48
C ALA A 154 -1.31 -3.95 16.56
N GLY A 155 0.01 -3.73 16.69
CA GLY A 155 1.01 -4.78 16.78
C GLY A 155 1.85 -5.00 15.53
N ILE A 156 1.51 -4.33 14.41
CA ILE A 156 2.30 -4.44 13.18
C ILE A 156 3.65 -3.76 13.39
N ARG A 157 4.73 -4.43 12.96
CA ARG A 157 6.10 -3.91 13.05
C ARG A 157 6.73 -3.66 11.69
N ARG A 158 6.34 -4.42 10.67
CA ARG A 158 6.79 -4.22 9.29
C ARG A 158 5.91 -3.16 8.61
N ILE A 159 6.23 -1.89 8.86
CA ILE A 159 5.48 -0.74 8.36
C ILE A 159 6.38 0.08 7.45
N GLY A 160 5.82 0.55 6.33
CA GLY A 160 6.45 1.52 5.46
C GLY A 160 5.50 2.69 5.15
N ALA A 161 6.07 3.81 4.76
CA ALA A 161 5.33 4.99 4.33
C ALA A 161 5.47 5.16 2.81
N ILE A 162 4.37 5.48 2.11
CA ILE A 162 4.41 5.78 0.68
C ILE A 162 4.19 7.28 0.48
N HIS A 163 5.20 7.94 -0.08
CA HIS A 163 5.10 9.31 -0.54
C HIS A 163 4.56 9.35 -1.98
N ARG A 164 3.35 9.90 -2.15
CA ARG A 164 2.69 10.07 -3.46
C ARG A 164 2.48 11.54 -3.84
N GLY A 165 3.00 12.46 -3.04
CA GLY A 165 2.72 13.89 -3.11
C GLY A 165 1.38 14.28 -2.48
N PHE A 166 1.11 15.58 -2.43
CA PHE A 166 -0.01 16.17 -1.72
C PHE A 166 -0.85 17.04 -2.65
N THR A 167 -2.12 17.24 -2.31
CA THR A 167 -2.97 18.20 -2.99
C THR A 167 -2.47 19.61 -2.74
N SER A 168 -2.37 20.42 -3.79
CA SER A 168 -2.07 21.83 -3.74
C SER A 168 -3.19 22.64 -4.36
N ILE A 169 -3.38 23.86 -3.88
CA ILE A 169 -4.28 24.86 -4.49
C ILE A 169 -3.71 25.30 -5.83
N ASP A 170 -2.38 25.39 -5.91
CA ASP A 170 -1.68 25.65 -7.16
C ASP A 170 -1.68 24.39 -8.02
N LYS A 171 -2.45 24.42 -9.10
CA LYS A 171 -2.62 23.32 -10.07
C LYS A 171 -1.55 23.36 -11.18
N SER A 172 -0.37 23.89 -10.91
CA SER A 172 0.61 24.17 -11.95
C SER A 172 1.11 22.91 -12.68
N LEU A 173 2.11 22.26 -12.20
CA LEU A 173 2.84 21.22 -12.95
C LEU A 173 2.48 19.80 -12.52
N TYR A 174 2.06 19.63 -11.28
CA TYR A 174 1.87 18.31 -10.68
C TYR A 174 0.42 18.06 -10.26
N ARG A 175 -0.10 16.91 -10.60
CA ARG A 175 -1.38 16.44 -10.03
C ARG A 175 -1.32 16.36 -8.50
N ASN A 176 -0.17 15.92 -7.99
CA ASN A 176 0.13 15.84 -6.57
C ASN A 176 1.51 16.47 -6.35
N HIS A 177 1.56 17.58 -5.64
CA HIS A 177 2.81 18.29 -5.40
C HIS A 177 3.73 17.48 -4.46
N PRO A 178 5.01 17.26 -4.78
CA PRO A 178 5.86 16.35 -4.00
C PRO A 178 6.17 16.83 -2.58
N MET A 179 6.26 18.14 -2.32
CA MET A 179 6.53 18.72 -0.97
C MET A 179 7.51 17.88 -0.14
N TRP A 180 8.73 17.69 -0.66
CA TRP A 180 9.76 16.80 -0.10
C TRP A 180 10.11 17.07 1.37
N SER A 181 9.90 18.29 1.86
CA SER A 181 10.10 18.63 3.28
C SER A 181 9.30 17.72 4.23
N ILE A 182 8.11 17.27 3.82
CA ILE A 182 7.24 16.45 4.66
C ILE A 182 7.79 15.01 4.82
N PRO A 183 8.10 14.25 3.75
CA PRO A 183 8.68 12.92 3.92
C PRO A 183 10.09 12.94 4.53
N ILE A 184 10.86 14.00 4.31
CA ILE A 184 12.17 14.20 4.97
C ILE A 184 11.98 14.36 6.47
N GLU A 185 11.04 15.20 6.91
CA GLU A 185 10.73 15.37 8.32
C GLU A 185 10.12 14.11 8.94
N LEU A 186 9.28 13.37 8.20
CA LEU A 186 8.81 12.06 8.63
C LEU A 186 9.97 11.12 8.92
N HIS A 187 10.94 11.03 8.00
CA HIS A 187 12.11 10.16 8.18
C HIS A 187 12.98 10.61 9.35
N ARG A 188 13.13 11.94 9.57
CA ARG A 188 13.86 12.48 10.71
C ARG A 188 13.23 12.07 12.05
N ARG A 189 11.91 12.07 12.14
CA ARG A 189 11.17 11.66 13.35
C ARG A 189 11.09 10.14 13.54
N LEU A 190 11.02 9.39 12.44
CA LEU A 190 10.90 7.94 12.41
C LEU A 190 12.00 7.32 11.54
N PRO A 191 13.26 7.32 12.01
CA PRO A 191 14.42 6.95 11.18
C PRO A 191 14.45 5.46 10.79
N ARG A 192 13.67 4.60 11.45
CA ARG A 192 13.53 3.19 11.09
C ARG A 192 12.43 2.91 10.08
N LEU A 193 11.60 3.89 9.79
CA LEU A 193 10.51 3.76 8.83
C LEU A 193 11.05 3.83 7.40
N GLN A 194 10.81 2.79 6.61
CA GLN A 194 11.11 2.84 5.18
C GLN A 194 10.15 3.77 4.45
N ILE A 195 10.67 4.61 3.57
CA ILE A 195 9.88 5.51 2.72
C ILE A 195 9.96 5.03 1.28
N PHE A 196 8.80 4.86 0.68
CA PHE A 196 8.59 4.49 -0.72
C PHE A 196 8.10 5.71 -1.50
N CYS A 197 8.41 5.77 -2.79
CA CYS A 197 7.88 6.77 -3.73
C CYS A 197 6.92 6.12 -4.72
N ASP A 198 5.74 6.78 -4.96
CA ASP A 198 4.67 6.33 -5.87
C ASP A 198 4.40 7.38 -6.95
#